data_2e3ca8115f8825db3f51d54f6d38743d
#
_entry.id   2e3ca8115f8825db3f51d54f6d38743d
#
_cell.length_a   1.000
_cell.length_b   1.000
_cell.length_c   1.000
_cell.angle_alpha   90.00
_cell.angle_beta   90.00
_cell.angle_gamma   90.00
#
_symmetry.space_group_name_H-M   'P 1'
#
loop_
_entity.id
_entity.type
_entity.pdbx_description
1 polymer ?
#
loop_
_entity_poly.entity_id
_entity_poly.type
_entity_poly.pdbx_seq_one_letter_code
_entity_poly.pdbx_strand_id
1 'polypeptide(L)'
;MFGTALVTSPLAPSVALALESENQTSTLRIGGSSTVFPIMREAIQAFRAGGNKTRIDLKETGTSDGFRRFCAGLLEIANASRPINSKELKTCARNRISFIELPIAFDALSIVVHPANSWARQITTKELARLWGRQAEGTIDSWNDVNRDWPDRPIKLCGPGKDSGTYDYFNKAINGAIGNSRQDYTSSEDDNVIANCVAKSPSAFGYFGFSYYKENQNRLRALSVVTSTGPVNPSVANVQTGRYQPLSRPLFIYINDKALASKPQVQKFATFTIRNGLSLVAAAGDIPLPASTYRLVESKLYKRITGSAFSGDLPVGLSIGEVLRRSFDANKLPQFR
;
A
#
# COMPACT_ATOMS: atom_id res chain seq x y z
N MET A 1 66.70 58.09 -24.28
CA MET A 1 66.35 56.68 -24.51
C MET A 1 65.27 56.33 -23.56
N PHE A 2 64.04 56.26 -24.06
CA PHE A 2 62.88 55.94 -23.24
C PHE A 2 62.53 54.42 -23.40
N GLY A 3 62.61 53.66 -22.33
CA GLY A 3 62.24 52.27 -22.29
C GLY A 3 60.79 52.11 -21.89
N THR A 4 59.92 51.60 -22.77
CA THR A 4 58.56 51.30 -22.57
C THR A 4 58.44 49.90 -21.94
N ALA A 5 57.94 49.79 -20.71
CA ALA A 5 57.61 48.54 -20.07
C ALA A 5 56.17 48.06 -20.45
N LEU A 6 56.08 46.91 -21.10
CA LEU A 6 54.81 46.21 -21.36
C LEU A 6 54.28 45.53 -20.07
N VAL A 7 53.13 45.96 -19.60
CA VAL A 7 52.40 45.30 -18.53
C VAL A 7 51.52 44.24 -19.17
N THR A 8 51.81 42.98 -18.95
CA THR A 8 50.96 41.85 -19.31
C THR A 8 50.06 41.50 -18.10
N SER A 9 48.77 41.78 -18.22
CA SER A 9 47.77 41.32 -17.27
C SER A 9 47.48 39.83 -17.47
N PRO A 10 47.41 39.02 -16.40
CA PRO A 10 46.97 37.64 -16.52
C PRO A 10 45.45 37.58 -16.61
N LEU A 11 44.92 36.97 -17.67
CA LEU A 11 43.54 36.56 -17.80
C LEU A 11 43.24 35.47 -16.77
N ALA A 12 42.31 35.74 -15.88
CA ALA A 12 41.80 34.79 -14.91
C ALA A 12 40.94 33.68 -15.57
N PRO A 13 41.10 32.41 -15.19
CA PRO A 13 40.19 31.33 -15.60
C PRO A 13 39.00 31.26 -14.63
N SER A 14 37.91 31.95 -14.95
CA SER A 14 36.69 31.97 -14.10
C SER A 14 35.44 31.50 -14.83
N VAL A 15 35.50 30.42 -15.57
CA VAL A 15 34.29 29.86 -16.22
C VAL A 15 34.11 28.34 -16.01
N ALA A 16 35.06 27.65 -15.39
CA ALA A 16 35.00 26.18 -15.27
C ALA A 16 34.33 25.64 -14.00
N LEU A 17 33.95 26.49 -13.03
CA LEU A 17 33.42 26.04 -11.72
C LEU A 17 31.88 26.05 -11.59
N ALA A 18 31.16 26.47 -12.64
CA ALA A 18 29.71 26.59 -12.57
C ALA A 18 28.91 25.37 -13.10
N LEU A 19 29.58 24.33 -13.63
CA LEU A 19 28.89 23.18 -14.26
C LEU A 19 28.95 21.87 -13.46
N GLU A 20 29.57 21.83 -12.30
CA GLU A 20 29.63 20.60 -11.48
C GLU A 20 28.66 20.55 -10.31
N SER A 21 27.80 21.57 -10.08
CA SER A 21 26.89 21.59 -8.93
C SER A 21 25.47 21.06 -9.20
N GLU A 22 25.13 20.62 -10.40
CA GLU A 22 23.74 20.20 -10.74
C GLU A 22 23.47 18.71 -10.69
N ASN A 23 24.36 17.87 -10.23
CA ASN A 23 24.14 16.41 -10.25
C ASN A 23 24.09 15.76 -8.86
N GLN A 24 23.68 16.47 -7.82
CA GLN A 24 23.15 15.81 -6.63
C GLN A 24 21.73 15.34 -6.93
N THR A 25 21.60 14.14 -7.53
CA THR A 25 20.31 13.47 -7.69
C THR A 25 19.69 13.28 -6.31
N SER A 26 18.79 14.19 -5.94
CA SER A 26 18.10 14.11 -4.66
C SER A 26 17.39 12.76 -4.60
N THR A 27 17.60 12.02 -3.51
CA THR A 27 16.97 10.70 -3.29
C THR A 27 15.46 10.83 -3.34
N LEU A 28 14.79 10.00 -4.14
CA LEU A 28 13.35 9.82 -4.13
C LEU A 28 12.99 8.91 -2.95
N ARG A 29 12.22 9.42 -1.98
CA ARG A 29 11.84 8.71 -0.77
C ARG A 29 10.40 8.24 -0.89
N ILE A 30 10.21 6.92 -0.76
CA ILE A 30 8.93 6.24 -0.86
C ILE A 30 8.74 5.43 0.42
N GLY A 31 7.56 5.47 1.02
CA GLY A 31 7.30 4.67 2.21
C GLY A 31 5.82 4.44 2.47
N GLY A 32 5.52 3.52 3.37
CA GLY A 32 4.16 3.21 3.81
C GLY A 32 3.81 1.73 3.72
N SER A 33 2.68 1.42 3.10
CA SER A 33 2.04 0.10 3.07
C SER A 33 2.97 -1.03 2.65
N SER A 34 3.03 -2.09 3.48
CA SER A 34 3.63 -3.39 3.18
C SER A 34 2.97 -4.04 1.96
N THR A 35 1.65 -3.99 1.85
CA THR A 35 0.90 -4.57 0.72
C THR A 35 1.28 -3.94 -0.62
N VAL A 36 1.61 -2.64 -0.65
CA VAL A 36 2.05 -1.94 -1.89
C VAL A 36 3.55 -2.08 -2.12
N PHE A 37 4.32 -2.45 -1.10
CA PHE A 37 5.78 -2.55 -1.16
C PHE A 37 6.27 -3.47 -2.29
N PRO A 38 5.73 -4.70 -2.53
CA PRO A 38 6.14 -5.55 -3.64
C PRO A 38 5.96 -4.87 -5.00
N ILE A 39 4.86 -4.15 -5.23
CA ILE A 39 4.60 -3.42 -6.49
C ILE A 39 5.67 -2.34 -6.72
N MET A 40 6.01 -1.58 -5.67
CA MET A 40 7.03 -0.54 -5.78
C MET A 40 8.43 -1.10 -5.92
N ARG A 41 8.73 -2.27 -5.35
CA ARG A 41 9.98 -3.01 -5.54
C ARG A 41 10.15 -3.40 -7.01
N GLU A 42 9.12 -4.01 -7.62
CA GLU A 42 9.11 -4.34 -9.04
C GLU A 42 9.25 -3.10 -9.93
N ALA A 43 8.57 -1.99 -9.59
CA ALA A 43 8.68 -0.73 -10.31
C ALA A 43 10.11 -0.17 -10.27
N ILE A 44 10.78 -0.22 -9.12
CA ILE A 44 12.17 0.24 -8.95
C ILE A 44 13.14 -0.64 -9.76
N GLN A 45 12.97 -1.96 -9.72
CA GLN A 45 13.82 -2.89 -10.46
C GLN A 45 13.69 -2.65 -11.96
N ALA A 46 12.47 -2.59 -12.48
CA ALA A 46 12.20 -2.33 -13.89
C ALA A 46 12.67 -0.93 -14.34
N PHE A 47 12.49 0.09 -13.50
CA PHE A 47 12.95 1.46 -13.77
C PHE A 47 14.47 1.54 -13.90
N ARG A 48 15.21 0.84 -13.03
CA ARG A 48 16.67 0.73 -13.08
C ARG A 48 17.15 -0.07 -14.28
N ALA A 49 16.47 -1.18 -14.61
CA ALA A 49 16.77 -1.98 -15.79
C ALA A 49 16.60 -1.17 -17.09
N GLY A 50 15.70 -0.18 -17.11
CA GLY A 50 15.57 0.81 -18.19
C GLY A 50 16.64 1.89 -18.22
N GLY A 51 17.76 1.74 -17.48
CA GLY A 51 18.91 2.65 -17.49
C GLY A 51 18.78 3.88 -16.58
N ASN A 52 17.73 3.97 -15.76
CA ASN A 52 17.56 5.11 -14.83
C ASN A 52 18.45 4.97 -13.60
N LYS A 53 19.22 6.02 -13.30
CA LYS A 53 20.18 6.06 -12.19
C LYS A 53 19.64 6.78 -10.94
N THR A 54 18.33 7.08 -10.90
CA THR A 54 17.71 7.76 -9.76
C THR A 54 17.91 6.93 -8.48
N ARG A 55 18.42 7.57 -7.43
CA ARG A 55 18.50 6.96 -6.10
C ARG A 55 17.11 6.94 -5.49
N ILE A 56 16.61 5.75 -5.20
CA ILE A 56 15.28 5.55 -4.59
C ILE A 56 15.47 4.83 -3.26
N ASP A 57 14.93 5.43 -2.19
CA ASP A 57 14.82 4.86 -0.84
C ASP A 57 13.37 4.42 -0.63
N LEU A 58 13.14 3.11 -0.62
CA LEU A 58 11.84 2.50 -0.40
C LEU A 58 11.80 1.86 0.99
N LYS A 59 10.80 2.22 1.82
CA LYS A 59 10.62 1.70 3.18
C LYS A 59 9.23 1.14 3.40
N GLU A 60 9.18 -0.02 4.04
CA GLU A 60 7.99 -0.68 4.53
C GLU A 60 7.76 -0.28 5.99
N THR A 61 6.78 0.59 6.24
CA THR A 61 6.55 1.18 7.58
C THR A 61 5.08 1.19 8.00
N GLY A 62 4.20 0.59 7.16
CA GLY A 62 2.76 0.66 7.33
C GLY A 62 2.14 1.93 6.75
N THR A 63 0.86 1.84 6.39
CA THR A 63 0.11 2.94 5.74
C THR A 63 0.03 4.18 6.62
N SER A 64 -0.23 4.01 7.92
CA SER A 64 -0.42 5.13 8.86
C SER A 64 0.89 5.87 9.14
N ASP A 65 2.03 5.17 9.28
CA ASP A 65 3.35 5.80 9.36
C ASP A 65 3.70 6.49 8.03
N GLY A 66 3.43 5.82 6.90
CA GLY A 66 3.59 6.40 5.57
C GLY A 66 2.90 7.76 5.44
N PHE A 67 1.63 7.87 5.82
CA PHE A 67 0.91 9.15 5.79
C PHE A 67 1.44 10.15 6.81
N ARG A 68 1.82 9.72 8.00
CA ARG A 68 2.44 10.58 9.01
C ARG A 68 3.68 11.30 8.46
N ARG A 69 4.57 10.54 7.84
CA ARG A 69 5.81 11.05 7.22
C ARG A 69 5.53 11.85 5.95
N PHE A 70 4.59 11.41 5.13
CA PHE A 70 4.20 12.08 3.90
C PHE A 70 3.60 13.47 4.19
N CYS A 71 2.64 13.56 5.12
CA CYS A 71 2.04 14.82 5.52
C CYS A 71 3.02 15.73 6.29
N ALA A 72 4.15 15.20 6.78
CA ALA A 72 5.28 15.99 7.30
C ALA A 72 6.28 16.44 6.20
N GLY A 73 6.03 16.09 4.92
CA GLY A 73 6.92 16.44 3.80
C GLY A 73 8.22 15.62 3.74
N LEU A 74 8.29 14.49 4.46
CA LEU A 74 9.47 13.63 4.53
C LEU A 74 9.52 12.58 3.42
N LEU A 75 8.43 12.36 2.70
CA LEU A 75 8.31 11.44 1.57
C LEU A 75 7.79 12.18 0.34
N GLU A 76 8.29 11.81 -0.84
CA GLU A 76 7.76 12.26 -2.12
C GLU A 76 6.55 11.41 -2.56
N ILE A 77 6.55 10.11 -2.19
CA ILE A 77 5.47 9.18 -2.49
C ILE A 77 5.11 8.39 -1.21
N ALA A 78 3.83 8.31 -0.88
CA ALA A 78 3.32 7.40 0.15
C ALA A 78 2.56 6.24 -0.48
N ASN A 79 2.85 5.03 -0.02
CA ASN A 79 2.15 3.81 -0.36
C ASN A 79 1.01 3.58 0.63
N ALA A 80 -0.19 3.22 0.16
CA ALA A 80 -1.33 3.03 1.04
C ALA A 80 -2.23 1.86 0.61
N SER A 81 -2.65 1.04 1.56
CA SER A 81 -3.58 -0.07 1.36
C SER A 81 -4.99 0.26 1.88
N ARG A 82 -5.28 1.52 2.01
CA ARG A 82 -6.58 2.17 2.21
C ARG A 82 -6.52 3.63 1.76
N PRO A 83 -7.66 4.29 1.54
CA PRO A 83 -7.69 5.74 1.35
C PRO A 83 -7.14 6.50 2.57
N ILE A 84 -6.66 7.72 2.33
CA ILE A 84 -6.26 8.66 3.38
C ILE A 84 -7.47 8.98 4.25
N ASN A 85 -7.31 8.96 5.58
CA ASN A 85 -8.40 9.23 6.51
C ASN A 85 -8.52 10.73 6.87
N SER A 86 -9.62 11.12 7.53
CA SER A 86 -9.90 12.51 7.90
C SER A 86 -8.84 13.15 8.80
N LYS A 87 -8.20 12.38 9.69
CA LYS A 87 -7.12 12.89 10.56
C LYS A 87 -5.86 13.18 9.75
N GLU A 88 -5.50 12.29 8.83
CA GLU A 88 -4.36 12.43 7.93
C GLU A 88 -4.57 13.59 6.96
N LEU A 89 -5.78 13.73 6.37
CA LEU A 89 -6.15 14.87 5.54
C LEU A 89 -5.94 16.21 6.27
N LYS A 90 -6.45 16.32 7.50
CA LYS A 90 -6.26 17.52 8.33
C LYS A 90 -4.78 17.79 8.61
N THR A 91 -3.96 16.74 8.78
CA THR A 91 -2.51 16.88 9.03
C THR A 91 -1.79 17.35 7.78
N CYS A 92 -2.08 16.76 6.60
CA CYS A 92 -1.54 17.23 5.32
C CYS A 92 -1.91 18.69 5.05
N ALA A 93 -3.18 19.07 5.26
CA ALA A 93 -3.65 20.43 5.06
C ALA A 93 -2.93 21.45 5.98
N ARG A 94 -2.78 21.15 7.28
CA ARG A 94 -2.02 22.00 8.22
C ARG A 94 -0.58 22.23 7.79
N ASN A 95 0.05 21.21 7.21
CA ASN A 95 1.43 21.27 6.75
C ASN A 95 1.55 21.74 5.28
N ARG A 96 0.45 22.15 4.66
CA ARG A 96 0.39 22.62 3.26
C ARG A 96 0.92 21.58 2.27
N ILE A 97 0.68 20.30 2.54
CA ILE A 97 1.01 19.18 1.65
C ILE A 97 -0.21 18.89 0.78
N SER A 98 -0.15 19.34 -0.47
CA SER A 98 -1.07 18.95 -1.53
C SER A 98 -0.59 17.66 -2.19
N PHE A 99 -1.51 16.79 -2.60
CA PHE A 99 -1.15 15.47 -3.14
C PHE A 99 -2.11 15.01 -4.22
N ILE A 100 -1.64 14.07 -5.04
CA ILE A 100 -2.42 13.37 -6.06
C ILE A 100 -2.62 11.94 -5.56
N GLU A 101 -3.89 11.54 -5.38
CA GLU A 101 -4.29 10.18 -4.99
C GLU A 101 -4.48 9.33 -6.25
N LEU A 102 -3.75 8.23 -6.38
CA LEU A 102 -3.78 7.36 -7.56
C LEU A 102 -4.04 5.92 -7.14
N PRO A 103 -5.18 5.31 -7.53
CA PRO A 103 -5.36 3.86 -7.40
C PRO A 103 -4.41 3.15 -8.37
N ILE A 104 -3.71 2.11 -7.90
CA ILE A 104 -2.72 1.38 -8.71
C ILE A 104 -3.02 -0.10 -8.86
N ALA A 105 -3.74 -0.69 -7.90
CA ALA A 105 -4.03 -2.12 -7.86
C ALA A 105 -5.26 -2.40 -6.98
N PHE A 106 -5.69 -3.67 -6.96
CA PHE A 106 -6.54 -4.23 -5.93
C PHE A 106 -5.81 -5.32 -5.17
N ASP A 107 -6.22 -5.55 -3.93
CA ASP A 107 -5.74 -6.59 -3.05
C ASP A 107 -6.91 -7.48 -2.60
N ALA A 108 -6.64 -8.77 -2.37
CA ALA A 108 -7.52 -9.73 -1.69
C ALA A 108 -6.91 -10.04 -0.31
N LEU A 109 -7.37 -9.38 0.72
CA LEU A 109 -6.90 -9.60 2.08
C LEU A 109 -7.09 -11.08 2.43
N SER A 110 -5.98 -11.82 2.52
CA SER A 110 -5.99 -13.28 2.59
C SER A 110 -5.96 -13.76 4.03
N ILE A 111 -6.93 -14.59 4.39
CA ILE A 111 -6.98 -15.28 5.69
C ILE A 111 -6.22 -16.60 5.54
N VAL A 112 -5.20 -16.82 6.35
CA VAL A 112 -4.26 -17.92 6.17
C VAL A 112 -4.08 -18.76 7.41
N VAL A 113 -3.82 -20.05 7.17
CA VAL A 113 -3.46 -21.05 8.19
C VAL A 113 -2.31 -21.90 7.68
N HIS A 114 -1.69 -22.66 8.59
CA HIS A 114 -0.70 -23.68 8.22
C HIS A 114 -1.34 -24.81 7.38
N PRO A 115 -0.67 -25.41 6.38
CA PRO A 115 -1.24 -26.47 5.55
C PRO A 115 -1.73 -27.70 6.32
N ALA A 116 -1.08 -28.04 7.43
CA ALA A 116 -1.48 -29.15 8.32
C ALA A 116 -2.73 -28.84 9.17
N ASN A 117 -3.26 -27.61 9.15
CA ASN A 117 -4.57 -27.31 9.74
C ASN A 117 -5.65 -27.93 8.84
N SER A 118 -6.22 -29.06 9.26
CA SER A 118 -7.21 -29.82 8.46
C SER A 118 -8.65 -29.43 8.77
N TRP A 119 -8.91 -28.74 9.88
CA TRP A 119 -10.24 -28.44 10.41
C TRP A 119 -10.86 -27.15 9.87
N ALA A 120 -10.11 -26.05 9.78
CA ALA A 120 -10.62 -24.78 9.28
C ALA A 120 -10.38 -24.69 7.75
N ARG A 121 -11.40 -24.94 6.94
CA ARG A 121 -11.34 -24.80 5.47
C ARG A 121 -11.94 -23.51 4.96
N GLN A 122 -12.90 -22.99 5.68
CA GLN A 122 -13.62 -21.74 5.42
C GLN A 122 -13.89 -21.02 6.74
N ILE A 123 -14.20 -19.73 6.65
CA ILE A 123 -14.51 -18.89 7.80
C ILE A 123 -15.55 -17.83 7.42
N THR A 124 -16.50 -17.57 8.28
CA THR A 124 -17.48 -16.51 8.10
C THR A 124 -16.93 -15.17 8.61
N THR A 125 -17.49 -14.05 8.15
CA THR A 125 -17.18 -12.73 8.71
C THR A 125 -17.56 -12.59 10.18
N LYS A 126 -18.58 -13.33 10.63
CA LYS A 126 -18.97 -13.39 12.06
C LYS A 126 -17.93 -14.10 12.91
N GLU A 127 -17.39 -15.22 12.44
CA GLU A 127 -16.29 -15.94 13.11
C GLU A 127 -15.01 -15.12 13.13
N LEU A 128 -14.70 -14.40 12.03
CA LEU A 128 -13.58 -13.45 12.00
C LEU A 128 -13.77 -12.34 13.04
N ALA A 129 -14.97 -11.76 13.15
CA ALA A 129 -15.26 -10.74 14.14
C ALA A 129 -15.18 -11.28 15.58
N ARG A 130 -15.67 -12.52 15.80
CA ARG A 130 -15.56 -13.22 17.09
C ARG A 130 -14.09 -13.44 17.47
N LEU A 131 -13.22 -13.82 16.53
CA LEU A 131 -11.82 -14.10 16.77
C LEU A 131 -10.99 -12.84 16.98
N TRP A 132 -11.20 -11.79 16.15
CA TRP A 132 -10.32 -10.63 16.07
C TRP A 132 -10.86 -9.36 16.74
N GLY A 133 -12.15 -9.35 17.15
CA GLY A 133 -12.73 -8.22 17.87
C GLY A 133 -12.05 -7.96 19.21
N ARG A 134 -12.11 -6.72 19.71
CA ARG A 134 -11.51 -6.34 21.00
C ARG A 134 -11.98 -7.22 22.16
N GLN A 135 -13.24 -7.61 22.15
CA GLN A 135 -13.85 -8.47 23.19
C GLN A 135 -13.33 -9.92 23.16
N ALA A 136 -12.59 -10.33 22.12
CA ALA A 136 -11.97 -11.64 22.05
C ALA A 136 -10.68 -11.75 22.89
N GLU A 137 -10.10 -10.60 23.26
CA GLU A 137 -8.86 -10.54 24.05
C GLU A 137 -9.01 -11.26 25.38
N GLY A 138 -8.14 -12.25 25.63
CA GLY A 138 -8.19 -13.07 26.84
C GLY A 138 -9.40 -13.98 27.00
N THR A 139 -10.29 -14.10 25.98
CA THR A 139 -11.52 -14.92 26.08
C THR A 139 -11.69 -15.93 24.92
N ILE A 140 -11.12 -15.65 23.76
CA ILE A 140 -11.13 -16.54 22.59
C ILE A 140 -9.68 -16.94 22.33
N ASP A 141 -9.27 -18.09 22.85
CA ASP A 141 -7.91 -18.56 22.78
C ASP A 141 -7.77 -19.99 22.21
N SER A 142 -8.92 -20.68 21.99
CA SER A 142 -9.00 -22.00 21.36
C SER A 142 -9.79 -21.96 20.04
N TRP A 143 -9.50 -22.89 19.13
CA TRP A 143 -10.20 -23.02 17.85
C TRP A 143 -11.70 -23.32 18.05
N ASN A 144 -12.08 -24.13 19.03
CA ASN A 144 -13.48 -24.42 19.32
C ASN A 144 -14.23 -23.23 19.96
N ASP A 145 -13.55 -22.24 20.50
CA ASP A 145 -14.19 -20.98 20.90
C ASP A 145 -14.69 -20.19 19.71
N VAL A 146 -14.05 -20.31 18.56
CA VAL A 146 -14.46 -19.64 17.32
C VAL A 146 -15.61 -20.40 16.66
N ASN A 147 -15.44 -21.72 16.50
CA ASN A 147 -16.41 -22.60 15.90
C ASN A 147 -16.39 -23.96 16.65
N ARG A 148 -17.51 -24.38 17.18
CA ARG A 148 -17.67 -25.59 18.03
C ARG A 148 -17.31 -26.89 17.29
N ASP A 149 -17.34 -26.91 15.96
CA ASP A 149 -16.98 -28.06 15.15
C ASP A 149 -15.45 -28.20 14.97
N TRP A 150 -14.69 -27.20 15.43
CA TRP A 150 -13.23 -27.21 15.37
C TRP A 150 -12.65 -27.80 16.66
N PRO A 151 -11.40 -28.31 16.62
CA PRO A 151 -10.81 -28.96 17.77
C PRO A 151 -10.52 -27.97 18.92
N ASP A 152 -10.57 -28.48 20.15
CA ASP A 152 -10.10 -27.75 21.31
C ASP A 152 -8.55 -27.71 21.31
N ARG A 153 -8.01 -26.69 20.64
CA ARG A 153 -6.57 -26.44 20.50
C ARG A 153 -6.31 -24.96 20.60
N PRO A 154 -5.25 -24.54 21.32
CA PRO A 154 -4.88 -23.12 21.39
C PRO A 154 -4.65 -22.52 20.00
N ILE A 155 -5.12 -21.29 19.77
CA ILE A 155 -4.89 -20.53 18.55
C ILE A 155 -3.64 -19.65 18.76
N LYS A 156 -2.70 -19.73 17.81
CA LYS A 156 -1.62 -18.75 17.70
C LYS A 156 -2.00 -17.71 16.66
N LEU A 157 -2.20 -16.47 17.08
CA LEU A 157 -2.59 -15.38 16.20
C LEU A 157 -1.38 -14.58 15.70
N CYS A 158 -1.36 -14.30 14.39
CA CYS A 158 -0.33 -13.53 13.71
C CYS A 158 -1.02 -12.53 12.78
N GLY A 159 -0.71 -11.25 12.88
CA GLY A 159 -1.40 -10.25 12.08
C GLY A 159 -0.65 -8.93 11.96
N PRO A 160 -1.19 -8.01 11.15
CA PRO A 160 -0.60 -6.69 10.95
C PRO A 160 -0.59 -5.85 12.23
N GLY A 161 0.40 -4.97 12.34
CA GLY A 161 0.50 -3.99 13.40
C GLY A 161 -0.44 -2.78 13.20
N LYS A 162 -0.44 -1.87 14.18
CA LYS A 162 -1.37 -0.72 14.23
C LYS A 162 -1.12 0.34 13.15
N ASP A 163 0.08 0.39 12.59
CA ASP A 163 0.40 1.31 11.50
C ASP A 163 0.03 0.74 10.12
N SER A 164 -0.39 -0.54 10.07
CA SER A 164 -0.80 -1.22 8.84
C SER A 164 -2.17 -0.76 8.35
N GLY A 165 -2.26 -0.42 7.07
CA GLY A 165 -3.56 -0.21 6.40
C GLY A 165 -4.36 -1.52 6.25
N THR A 166 -3.71 -2.68 6.34
CA THR A 166 -4.36 -4.00 6.39
C THR A 166 -5.09 -4.19 7.71
N TYR A 167 -4.47 -3.80 8.82
CA TYR A 167 -5.12 -3.74 10.14
C TYR A 167 -6.34 -2.81 10.12
N ASP A 168 -6.19 -1.59 9.62
CA ASP A 168 -7.29 -0.62 9.57
C ASP A 168 -8.47 -1.11 8.73
N TYR A 169 -8.17 -1.62 7.53
CA TYR A 169 -9.22 -2.10 6.61
C TYR A 169 -9.92 -3.34 7.16
N PHE A 170 -9.16 -4.33 7.66
CA PHE A 170 -9.73 -5.54 8.25
C PHE A 170 -10.67 -5.20 9.41
N ASN A 171 -10.20 -4.37 10.34
CA ASN A 171 -11.01 -3.98 11.50
C ASN A 171 -12.26 -3.20 11.10
N LYS A 172 -12.18 -2.32 10.11
CA LYS A 172 -13.36 -1.62 9.58
C LYS A 172 -14.33 -2.58 8.91
N ALA A 173 -13.82 -3.55 8.13
CA ALA A 173 -14.62 -4.50 7.37
C ALA A 173 -15.30 -5.58 8.25
N ILE A 174 -14.58 -6.05 9.26
CA ILE A 174 -14.98 -7.21 10.07
C ILE A 174 -15.49 -6.77 11.43
N ASN A 175 -14.83 -5.82 12.09
CA ASN A 175 -15.14 -5.39 13.46
C ASN A 175 -15.91 -4.06 13.50
N GLY A 176 -16.29 -3.50 12.34
CA GLY A 176 -17.12 -2.30 12.21
C GLY A 176 -16.38 -0.97 12.38
N ALA A 177 -15.21 -0.93 13.01
CA ALA A 177 -14.46 0.30 13.26
C ALA A 177 -12.94 0.06 13.23
N ILE A 178 -12.20 1.06 12.72
CA ILE A 178 -10.73 1.08 12.80
C ILE A 178 -10.30 0.94 14.28
N GLY A 179 -9.32 0.08 14.54
CA GLY A 179 -8.79 -0.14 15.88
C GLY A 179 -9.66 -0.95 16.83
N ASN A 180 -10.83 -1.45 16.38
CA ASN A 180 -11.64 -2.37 17.17
C ASN A 180 -11.10 -3.80 17.07
N SER A 181 -9.94 -4.05 17.64
CA SER A 181 -9.22 -5.33 17.56
C SER A 181 -8.60 -5.70 18.89
N ARG A 182 -8.45 -7.00 19.13
CA ARG A 182 -7.58 -7.55 20.19
C ARG A 182 -6.13 -7.13 19.97
N GLN A 183 -5.32 -7.20 21.02
CA GLN A 183 -3.90 -6.79 20.99
C GLN A 183 -2.94 -7.93 21.39
N ASP A 184 -3.47 -9.04 21.88
CA ASP A 184 -2.74 -10.21 22.42
C ASP A 184 -2.33 -11.20 21.31
N TYR A 185 -1.76 -10.69 20.22
CA TYR A 185 -1.28 -11.48 19.09
C TYR A 185 0.14 -11.07 18.65
N THR A 186 0.82 -11.91 17.88
CA THR A 186 2.10 -11.54 17.25
C THR A 186 1.83 -10.56 16.10
N SER A 187 2.24 -9.31 16.26
CA SER A 187 2.02 -8.24 15.29
C SER A 187 3.31 -7.85 14.56
N SER A 188 3.19 -7.48 13.28
CA SER A 188 4.29 -6.92 12.47
C SER A 188 3.76 -6.02 11.37
N GLU A 189 4.52 -5.01 10.98
CA GLU A 189 4.28 -4.23 9.76
C GLU A 189 4.86 -4.93 8.52
N ASP A 190 5.75 -5.90 8.69
CA ASP A 190 6.31 -6.75 7.63
C ASP A 190 5.47 -8.02 7.49
N ASP A 191 4.78 -8.17 6.36
CA ASP A 191 3.91 -9.31 6.05
C ASP A 191 4.71 -10.64 5.94
N ASN A 192 6.02 -10.61 5.66
CA ASN A 192 6.87 -11.80 5.71
C ASN A 192 7.03 -12.36 7.12
N VAL A 193 7.11 -11.48 8.13
CA VAL A 193 7.15 -11.88 9.55
C VAL A 193 5.83 -12.58 9.92
N ILE A 194 4.69 -12.06 9.45
CA ILE A 194 3.37 -12.66 9.68
C ILE A 194 3.27 -14.02 8.98
N ALA A 195 3.67 -14.11 7.70
CA ALA A 195 3.70 -15.36 6.96
C ALA A 195 4.56 -16.42 7.64
N ASN A 196 5.76 -16.05 8.10
CA ASN A 196 6.65 -16.92 8.86
C ASN A 196 6.06 -17.37 10.21
N CYS A 197 5.33 -16.47 10.90
CA CYS A 197 4.65 -16.80 12.14
C CYS A 197 3.60 -17.90 11.94
N VAL A 198 2.77 -17.78 10.87
CA VAL A 198 1.74 -18.78 10.55
C VAL A 198 2.36 -20.10 10.08
N ALA A 199 3.41 -20.05 9.24
CA ALA A 199 4.07 -21.24 8.71
C ALA A 199 4.76 -22.12 9.76
N LYS A 200 4.99 -21.61 10.98
CA LYS A 200 5.69 -22.32 12.07
C LYS A 200 4.77 -23.19 12.94
N SER A 201 3.44 -23.11 12.82
CA SER A 201 2.53 -23.83 13.72
C SER A 201 1.23 -24.23 13.04
N PRO A 202 0.82 -25.52 13.12
CA PRO A 202 -0.50 -25.96 12.67
C PRO A 202 -1.68 -25.23 13.33
N SER A 203 -1.48 -24.72 14.54
CA SER A 203 -2.49 -23.96 15.28
C SER A 203 -2.46 -22.45 15.00
N ALA A 204 -1.60 -22.00 14.07
CA ALA A 204 -1.52 -20.59 13.75
C ALA A 204 -2.59 -20.14 12.75
N PHE A 205 -3.04 -18.91 12.95
CA PHE A 205 -3.99 -18.18 12.12
C PHE A 205 -3.46 -16.77 11.85
N GLY A 206 -3.59 -16.28 10.64
CA GLY A 206 -3.16 -14.93 10.31
C GLY A 206 -3.89 -14.34 9.11
N TYR A 207 -3.61 -13.06 8.82
CA TYR A 207 -4.09 -12.38 7.62
C TYR A 207 -3.11 -11.31 7.14
N PHE A 208 -3.03 -11.15 5.83
CA PHE A 208 -2.18 -10.17 5.14
C PHE A 208 -2.57 -10.03 3.66
N GLY A 209 -1.81 -9.27 2.87
CA GLY A 209 -2.08 -9.04 1.45
C GLY A 209 -1.87 -10.28 0.56
N PHE A 210 -2.59 -10.29 -0.57
CA PHE A 210 -2.66 -11.44 -1.50
C PHE A 210 -1.31 -11.81 -2.12
N SER A 211 -0.47 -10.84 -2.47
CA SER A 211 0.85 -11.08 -3.05
C SER A 211 1.74 -11.93 -2.13
N TYR A 212 1.74 -11.63 -0.83
CA TYR A 212 2.48 -12.43 0.15
C TYR A 212 1.91 -13.85 0.31
N TYR A 213 0.58 -14.01 0.23
CA TYR A 213 -0.01 -15.34 0.19
C TYR A 213 0.46 -16.11 -1.04
N LYS A 214 0.45 -15.48 -2.23
CA LYS A 214 0.93 -16.11 -3.47
C LYS A 214 2.39 -16.56 -3.39
N GLU A 215 3.27 -15.76 -2.83
CA GLU A 215 4.68 -16.11 -2.63
C GLU A 215 4.86 -17.27 -1.64
N ASN A 216 3.88 -17.52 -0.77
CA ASN A 216 3.97 -18.50 0.33
C ASN A 216 2.98 -19.67 0.19
N GLN A 217 2.38 -19.92 -0.99
CA GLN A 217 1.37 -20.98 -1.21
C GLN A 217 1.89 -22.40 -0.91
N ASN A 218 3.19 -22.63 -0.98
CA ASN A 218 3.82 -23.93 -0.66
C ASN A 218 3.84 -24.24 0.84
N ARG A 219 3.70 -23.22 1.70
CA ARG A 219 3.78 -23.37 3.16
C ARG A 219 2.62 -22.73 3.93
N LEU A 220 1.65 -22.15 3.21
CA LEU A 220 0.44 -21.57 3.77
C LEU A 220 -0.78 -21.99 2.94
N ARG A 221 -1.93 -22.07 3.61
CA ARG A 221 -3.21 -22.32 2.96
C ARG A 221 -4.18 -21.18 3.28
N ALA A 222 -4.79 -20.59 2.25
CA ALA A 222 -5.85 -19.62 2.45
C ALA A 222 -7.16 -20.32 2.82
N LEU A 223 -7.93 -19.69 3.70
CA LEU A 223 -9.32 -20.04 3.98
C LEU A 223 -10.23 -19.38 2.95
N SER A 224 -11.30 -20.08 2.54
CA SER A 224 -12.41 -19.44 1.84
C SER A 224 -13.16 -18.55 2.83
N VAL A 225 -13.49 -17.32 2.41
CA VAL A 225 -14.37 -16.44 3.20
C VAL A 225 -15.80 -16.68 2.74
N VAL A 226 -16.70 -16.95 3.69
CA VAL A 226 -18.12 -17.16 3.38
C VAL A 226 -18.77 -15.81 3.15
N THR A 227 -19.18 -15.56 1.92
CA THR A 227 -19.89 -14.38 1.44
C THR A 227 -21.38 -14.66 1.28
N SER A 228 -22.17 -13.70 0.82
CA SER A 228 -23.57 -13.90 0.48
C SER A 228 -23.80 -14.92 -0.64
N THR A 229 -22.76 -15.21 -1.45
CA THR A 229 -22.81 -16.18 -2.56
C THR A 229 -22.13 -17.52 -2.22
N GLY A 230 -21.79 -17.73 -0.94
CA GLY A 230 -21.09 -18.94 -0.46
C GLY A 230 -19.60 -18.72 -0.21
N PRO A 231 -18.84 -19.83 -0.01
CA PRO A 231 -17.40 -19.75 0.24
C PRO A 231 -16.63 -19.27 -1.00
N VAL A 232 -15.79 -18.24 -0.84
CA VAL A 232 -14.98 -17.64 -1.93
C VAL A 232 -13.53 -17.54 -1.50
N ASN A 233 -12.63 -18.08 -2.33
CA ASN A 233 -11.19 -17.97 -2.12
C ASN A 233 -10.63 -16.62 -2.57
N PRO A 234 -9.55 -16.11 -1.95
CA PRO A 234 -8.81 -14.98 -2.47
C PRO A 234 -8.20 -15.37 -3.83
N SER A 235 -8.57 -14.64 -4.88
CA SER A 235 -8.04 -14.84 -6.23
C SER A 235 -8.27 -13.60 -7.10
N VAL A 236 -7.44 -13.45 -8.14
CA VAL A 236 -7.58 -12.38 -9.13
C VAL A 236 -9.01 -12.35 -9.70
N ALA A 237 -9.51 -13.49 -10.16
CA ALA A 237 -10.84 -13.58 -10.76
C ALA A 237 -11.97 -13.21 -9.79
N ASN A 238 -11.90 -13.64 -8.52
CA ASN A 238 -12.94 -13.35 -7.53
C ASN A 238 -12.96 -11.87 -7.11
N VAL A 239 -11.81 -11.20 -7.11
CA VAL A 239 -11.75 -9.75 -6.86
C VAL A 239 -12.25 -8.97 -8.08
N GLN A 240 -11.80 -9.31 -9.28
CA GLN A 240 -12.21 -8.64 -10.51
C GLN A 240 -13.72 -8.75 -10.78
N THR A 241 -14.34 -9.86 -10.37
CA THR A 241 -15.80 -10.07 -10.47
C THR A 241 -16.57 -9.58 -9.25
N GLY A 242 -15.92 -8.97 -8.26
CA GLY A 242 -16.55 -8.45 -7.05
C GLY A 242 -17.07 -9.51 -6.07
N ARG A 243 -16.68 -10.78 -6.24
CA ARG A 243 -17.16 -11.88 -5.40
C ARG A 243 -16.46 -11.98 -4.04
N TYR A 244 -15.19 -11.52 -3.93
CA TYR A 244 -14.40 -11.60 -2.69
C TYR A 244 -14.66 -10.40 -1.77
N GLN A 245 -15.91 -10.22 -1.36
CA GLN A 245 -16.31 -9.15 -0.45
C GLN A 245 -16.58 -9.68 0.96
N PRO A 246 -16.29 -8.90 2.03
CA PRO A 246 -15.79 -7.50 2.02
C PRO A 246 -14.26 -7.36 2.02
N LEU A 247 -13.50 -8.43 1.78
CA LEU A 247 -12.04 -8.47 1.97
C LEU A 247 -11.23 -8.13 0.70
N SER A 248 -11.87 -7.63 -0.37
CA SER A 248 -11.14 -6.98 -1.47
C SER A 248 -11.10 -5.47 -1.26
N ARG A 249 -9.97 -4.84 -1.63
CA ARG A 249 -9.73 -3.41 -1.40
C ARG A 249 -8.81 -2.79 -2.45
N PRO A 250 -8.96 -1.48 -2.72
CA PRO A 250 -8.02 -0.75 -3.58
C PRO A 250 -6.70 -0.46 -2.87
N LEU A 251 -5.62 -0.46 -3.67
CA LEU A 251 -4.29 -0.01 -3.28
C LEU A 251 -3.96 1.30 -3.98
N PHE A 252 -3.27 2.19 -3.28
CA PHE A 252 -2.99 3.55 -3.74
C PHE A 252 -1.52 3.92 -3.62
N ILE A 253 -1.10 4.87 -4.46
CA ILE A 253 0.05 5.73 -4.19
C ILE A 253 -0.41 7.18 -4.10
N TYR A 254 0.18 7.92 -3.19
CA TYR A 254 -0.03 9.37 -2.99
C TYR A 254 1.25 10.09 -3.36
N ILE A 255 1.15 11.02 -4.29
CA ILE A 255 2.31 11.75 -4.81
C ILE A 255 2.24 13.19 -4.33
N ASN A 256 3.29 13.66 -3.65
CA ASN A 256 3.41 15.05 -3.24
C ASN A 256 3.44 15.94 -4.48
N ASP A 257 2.45 16.82 -4.61
CA ASP A 257 2.25 17.66 -5.80
C ASP A 257 3.41 18.65 -6.02
N LYS A 258 3.94 19.25 -4.93
CA LYS A 258 5.11 20.13 -5.00
C LYS A 258 6.36 19.36 -5.45
N ALA A 259 6.55 18.15 -4.94
CA ALA A 259 7.67 17.31 -5.33
C ALA A 259 7.54 16.85 -6.80
N LEU A 260 6.34 16.53 -7.25
CA LEU A 260 6.08 16.19 -8.66
C LEU A 260 6.44 17.34 -9.60
N ALA A 261 6.11 18.59 -9.21
CA ALA A 261 6.39 19.78 -10.01
C ALA A 261 7.86 20.18 -10.04
N SER A 262 8.59 19.96 -8.91
CA SER A 262 9.95 20.52 -8.75
C SER A 262 11.08 19.48 -8.87
N LYS A 263 10.75 18.17 -8.85
CA LYS A 263 11.73 17.08 -8.86
C LYS A 263 11.50 16.16 -10.08
N PRO A 264 12.29 16.32 -11.17
CA PRO A 264 12.10 15.53 -12.39
C PRO A 264 12.14 14.01 -12.17
N GLN A 265 12.92 13.53 -11.19
CA GLN A 265 12.98 12.09 -10.86
C GLN A 265 11.67 11.56 -10.28
N VAL A 266 10.90 12.38 -9.54
CA VAL A 266 9.56 12.01 -9.03
C VAL A 266 8.60 11.84 -10.20
N GLN A 267 8.59 12.81 -11.13
CA GLN A 267 7.74 12.76 -12.32
C GLN A 267 8.09 11.54 -13.20
N LYS A 268 9.38 11.32 -13.48
CA LYS A 268 9.84 10.19 -14.30
C LYS A 268 9.43 8.85 -13.69
N PHE A 269 9.67 8.66 -12.38
CA PHE A 269 9.35 7.41 -11.70
C PHE A 269 7.84 7.18 -11.58
N ALA A 270 7.07 8.19 -11.19
CA ALA A 270 5.62 8.09 -11.09
C ALA A 270 4.96 7.77 -12.44
N THR A 271 5.35 8.48 -13.50
CA THR A 271 4.85 8.21 -14.87
C THR A 271 5.22 6.80 -15.33
N PHE A 272 6.47 6.37 -15.10
CA PHE A 272 6.92 5.01 -15.41
C PHE A 272 6.08 3.95 -14.69
N THR A 273 5.88 4.12 -13.38
CA THR A 273 5.09 3.19 -12.55
C THR A 273 3.66 3.05 -13.06
N ILE A 274 2.99 4.17 -13.38
CA ILE A 274 1.60 4.12 -13.86
C ILE A 274 1.52 3.53 -15.27
N ARG A 275 2.39 3.92 -16.21
CA ARG A 275 2.38 3.39 -17.58
C ARG A 275 2.58 1.89 -17.66
N ASN A 276 3.41 1.36 -16.77
CA ASN A 276 3.69 -0.08 -16.68
C ASN A 276 2.88 -0.79 -15.59
N GLY A 277 1.87 -0.12 -15.00
CA GLY A 277 1.14 -0.62 -13.83
C GLY A 277 0.55 -2.01 -14.02
N LEU A 278 -0.01 -2.32 -15.19
CA LEU A 278 -0.57 -3.63 -15.48
C LEU A 278 0.48 -4.76 -15.29
N SER A 279 1.65 -4.60 -15.88
CA SER A 279 2.72 -5.62 -15.80
C SER A 279 3.41 -5.64 -14.44
N LEU A 280 3.66 -4.47 -13.84
CA LEU A 280 4.33 -4.35 -12.54
C LEU A 280 3.49 -4.96 -11.41
N VAL A 281 2.18 -4.69 -11.40
CA VAL A 281 1.25 -5.24 -10.40
C VAL A 281 1.09 -6.74 -10.57
N ALA A 282 0.99 -7.23 -11.81
CA ALA A 282 0.94 -8.67 -12.08
C ALA A 282 2.25 -9.37 -11.67
N ALA A 283 3.42 -8.78 -11.94
CA ALA A 283 4.72 -9.31 -11.53
C ALA A 283 4.88 -9.34 -10.01
N ALA A 284 4.34 -8.35 -9.30
CA ALA A 284 4.28 -8.33 -7.84
C ALA A 284 3.31 -9.34 -7.23
N GLY A 285 2.53 -10.06 -8.06
CA GLY A 285 1.55 -11.04 -7.58
C GLY A 285 0.22 -10.45 -7.10
N ASP A 286 0.02 -9.14 -7.20
CA ASP A 286 -1.21 -8.44 -6.87
C ASP A 286 -2.21 -8.41 -8.03
N ILE A 287 -3.35 -7.72 -7.84
CA ILE A 287 -4.47 -7.71 -8.77
C ILE A 287 -4.48 -6.40 -9.55
N PRO A 288 -4.09 -6.41 -10.84
CA PRO A 288 -4.04 -5.19 -11.63
C PRO A 288 -5.43 -4.61 -11.92
N LEU A 289 -5.47 -3.30 -12.07
CA LEU A 289 -6.61 -2.59 -12.63
C LEU A 289 -6.77 -2.94 -14.11
N PRO A 290 -7.96 -2.74 -14.71
CA PRO A 290 -8.13 -2.84 -16.16
C PRO A 290 -7.12 -1.94 -16.91
N ALA A 291 -6.57 -2.40 -18.03
CA ALA A 291 -5.54 -1.67 -18.78
C ALA A 291 -5.98 -0.23 -19.17
N SER A 292 -7.26 -0.04 -19.53
CA SER A 292 -7.83 1.30 -19.82
C SER A 292 -7.77 2.24 -18.64
N THR A 293 -7.81 1.71 -17.40
CA THR A 293 -7.78 2.50 -16.18
C THR A 293 -6.43 3.15 -15.95
N TYR A 294 -5.33 2.47 -16.25
CA TYR A 294 -4.00 3.08 -16.10
C TYR A 294 -3.82 4.32 -16.94
N ARG A 295 -4.47 4.41 -18.13
CA ARG A 295 -4.49 5.64 -18.94
C ARG A 295 -5.22 6.79 -18.25
N LEU A 296 -6.33 6.49 -17.54
CA LEU A 296 -7.06 7.49 -16.76
C LEU A 296 -6.24 7.95 -15.55
N VAL A 297 -5.57 7.02 -14.87
CA VAL A 297 -4.66 7.32 -13.75
C VAL A 297 -3.47 8.19 -14.22
N GLU A 298 -2.89 7.88 -15.38
CA GLU A 298 -1.84 8.70 -15.99
C GLU A 298 -2.34 10.11 -16.32
N SER A 299 -3.55 10.23 -16.89
CA SER A 299 -4.17 11.52 -17.16
C SER A 299 -4.38 12.36 -15.89
N LYS A 300 -4.79 11.71 -14.78
CA LYS A 300 -4.94 12.35 -13.46
C LYS A 300 -3.60 12.87 -12.94
N LEU A 301 -2.54 12.05 -13.06
CA LEU A 301 -1.18 12.44 -12.71
C LEU A 301 -0.69 13.63 -13.54
N TYR A 302 -0.83 13.54 -14.86
CA TYR A 302 -0.40 14.59 -15.79
C TYR A 302 -1.11 15.92 -15.55
N LYS A 303 -2.42 15.89 -15.34
CA LYS A 303 -3.25 17.08 -15.03
C LYS A 303 -3.07 17.57 -13.59
N ARG A 304 -2.31 16.86 -12.77
CA ARG A 304 -2.05 17.16 -11.36
C ARG A 304 -3.35 17.40 -10.57
N ILE A 305 -4.32 16.49 -10.73
CA ILE A 305 -5.61 16.60 -10.03
C ILE A 305 -5.39 16.19 -8.56
N THR A 306 -5.38 17.18 -7.68
CA THR A 306 -5.09 17.01 -6.25
C THR A 306 -6.33 16.65 -5.43
N GLY A 307 -6.10 16.11 -4.23
CA GLY A 307 -7.13 15.76 -3.24
C GLY A 307 -7.47 14.27 -3.23
N SER A 308 -8.44 13.90 -2.38
CA SER A 308 -8.92 12.53 -2.23
C SER A 308 -10.35 12.38 -2.72
N ALA A 309 -10.60 11.31 -3.46
CA ALA A 309 -11.93 10.89 -3.91
C ALA A 309 -12.81 10.31 -2.78
N PHE A 310 -12.20 10.06 -1.61
CA PHE A 310 -12.86 9.40 -0.48
C PHE A 310 -13.15 10.34 0.68
N SER A 311 -12.70 11.61 0.61
CA SER A 311 -13.01 12.64 1.61
C SER A 311 -12.67 12.27 3.07
N GLY A 312 -11.71 11.39 3.25
CA GLY A 312 -11.31 10.90 4.56
C GLY A 312 -12.09 9.69 5.08
N ASP A 313 -13.01 9.15 4.28
CA ASP A 313 -13.73 7.93 4.60
C ASP A 313 -12.92 6.67 4.22
N LEU A 314 -13.16 5.60 4.96
CA LEU A 314 -12.70 4.27 4.64
C LEU A 314 -13.90 3.39 4.25
N PRO A 315 -14.35 3.43 2.99
CA PRO A 315 -15.42 2.57 2.53
C PRO A 315 -14.93 1.13 2.39
N VAL A 316 -15.79 0.19 2.75
CA VAL A 316 -15.51 -1.25 2.71
C VAL A 316 -16.32 -1.89 1.59
N GLY A 317 -15.75 -2.93 0.97
CA GLY A 317 -16.48 -3.73 -0.02
C GLY A 317 -16.71 -3.02 -1.36
N LEU A 318 -15.90 -2.03 -1.72
CA LEU A 318 -16.00 -1.38 -3.02
C LEU A 318 -15.54 -2.31 -4.14
N SER A 319 -16.34 -2.41 -5.18
CA SER A 319 -15.91 -3.01 -6.46
C SER A 319 -14.86 -2.13 -7.16
N ILE A 320 -14.12 -2.73 -8.10
CA ILE A 320 -13.18 -1.98 -8.96
C ILE A 320 -13.90 -0.81 -9.65
N GLY A 321 -15.10 -1.06 -10.21
CA GLY A 321 -15.88 -0.03 -10.89
C GLY A 321 -16.26 1.15 -9.99
N GLU A 322 -16.64 0.89 -8.73
CA GLU A 322 -16.99 1.95 -7.76
C GLU A 322 -15.78 2.78 -7.35
N VAL A 323 -14.62 2.15 -7.12
CA VAL A 323 -13.36 2.86 -6.84
C VAL A 323 -12.98 3.76 -8.00
N LEU A 324 -13.09 3.24 -9.23
CA LEU A 324 -12.76 4.01 -10.43
C LEU A 324 -13.74 5.19 -10.63
N ARG A 325 -15.04 4.94 -10.50
CA ARG A 325 -16.03 6.00 -10.56
C ARG A 325 -15.74 7.12 -9.56
N ARG A 326 -15.51 6.78 -8.28
CA ARG A 326 -15.13 7.77 -7.25
C ARG A 326 -13.83 8.50 -7.60
N SER A 327 -12.79 7.76 -7.97
CA SER A 327 -11.46 8.33 -8.26
C SER A 327 -11.46 9.29 -9.46
N PHE A 328 -12.42 9.17 -10.39
CA PHE A 328 -12.48 10.02 -11.58
C PHE A 328 -13.65 10.99 -11.62
N ASP A 329 -14.79 10.67 -10.99
CA ASP A 329 -15.95 11.58 -10.93
C ASP A 329 -15.86 12.58 -9.76
N ALA A 330 -15.39 12.14 -8.58
CA ALA A 330 -15.28 13.00 -7.40
C ALA A 330 -14.20 14.08 -7.52
N ASN A 331 -13.30 13.98 -8.48
CA ASN A 331 -12.29 15.02 -8.76
C ASN A 331 -12.91 16.34 -9.30
N LYS A 332 -14.22 16.35 -9.57
CA LYS A 332 -14.96 17.57 -9.94
C LYS A 332 -15.32 18.43 -8.72
N LEU A 333 -15.18 17.91 -7.51
CA LEU A 333 -15.47 18.64 -6.28
C LEU A 333 -14.19 19.31 -5.75
N PRO A 334 -14.19 20.63 -5.50
CA PRO A 334 -13.04 21.35 -4.96
C PRO A 334 -12.87 21.00 -3.48
N GLN A 335 -12.16 19.92 -3.15
CA GLN A 335 -12.07 19.47 -1.78
C GLN A 335 -10.93 20.07 -0.98
N PHE A 336 -9.95 20.65 -1.59
CA PHE A 336 -8.85 21.37 -0.88
C PHE A 336 -8.15 22.30 -1.90
N ARG A 337 -8.77 23.41 -2.21
CA ARG A 337 -8.08 24.54 -2.84
C ARG A 337 -7.49 25.46 -1.80
#